data_922825feb053350c61267c4dbfdea83f
#
_entry.id   922825feb053350c61267c4dbfdea83f
#
_cell.length_a   1.000
_cell.length_b   1.000
_cell.length_c   1.000
_cell.angle_alpha   90.00
_cell.angle_beta   90.00
_cell.angle_gamma   90.00
#
_symmetry.space_group_name_H-M   'P 1'
#
loop_
_entity.id
_entity.type
_entity.pdbx_description
1 polymer ?
#
loop_
_entity_poly.entity_id
_entity_poly.type
_entity_poly.pdbx_seq_one_letter_code
_entity_poly.pdbx_strand_id
1 'polypeptide(L)'
;MYSKLFILGLAFILANNGIAQHQMVHGGFVRADTATKSISLVFTGDEYADGGDFIFQTLKKNKVKASFFFTGNFYANIQFSSILKKLIKNNHYLGAHSDKHLLYNDWTDRSKTLVTRDSFLTDLDENYRKMKLAGIAKKDALYFMPPYEWYNDTIASWARAYGLQIVNFTPGTYSNADYTYPEMGDKYRSTEWIYDKILTYEKANTLNGFILLIHIGTDPRRKDKLYFKLNELIPALKNKGYIFKRIDRLLKD
;
A
#
# COMPACT_ATOMS: atom_id res chain seq x y z
N MET A 1 69.38 20.49 11.42
CA MET A 1 68.55 19.84 10.37
C MET A 1 67.48 19.02 11.07
N TYR A 2 66.25 19.58 11.23
CA TYR A 2 65.17 18.90 11.91
C TYR A 2 64.17 18.39 10.85
N SER A 3 64.09 17.06 10.71
CA SER A 3 63.12 16.37 9.84
C SER A 3 61.74 16.40 10.50
N LYS A 4 60.72 17.02 9.87
CA LYS A 4 59.33 16.98 10.30
C LYS A 4 58.68 15.75 9.69
N LEU A 5 58.29 14.81 10.55
CA LEU A 5 57.51 13.63 10.19
C LEU A 5 56.04 14.07 10.08
N PHE A 6 55.44 14.03 8.87
CA PHE A 6 53.99 14.23 8.64
C PHE A 6 53.28 12.89 8.83
N ILE A 7 52.53 12.74 9.89
CA ILE A 7 51.63 11.59 10.08
C ILE A 7 50.31 11.91 9.37
N LEU A 8 50.05 11.22 8.25
CA LEU A 8 48.78 11.28 7.53
C LEU A 8 47.78 10.39 8.26
N GLY A 9 46.87 10.98 9.02
CA GLY A 9 45.78 10.27 9.69
C GLY A 9 44.73 9.84 8.65
N LEU A 10 44.68 8.53 8.38
CA LEU A 10 43.63 7.91 7.55
C LEU A 10 42.35 7.81 8.37
N ALA A 11 41.36 8.71 8.14
CA ALA A 11 40.05 8.62 8.75
C ALA A 11 39.26 7.49 8.08
N PHE A 12 39.14 6.35 8.75
CA PHE A 12 38.18 5.29 8.37
C PHE A 12 36.76 5.77 8.63
N ILE A 13 36.08 6.14 7.57
CA ILE A 13 34.61 6.32 7.62
C ILE A 13 33.99 4.92 7.66
N LEU A 14 33.61 4.46 8.85
CA LEU A 14 32.75 3.28 9.01
C LEU A 14 31.39 3.64 8.43
N ALA A 15 31.12 3.18 7.22
CA ALA A 15 29.76 3.17 6.68
C ALA A 15 28.94 2.21 7.55
N ASN A 16 28.10 2.77 8.42
CA ASN A 16 27.13 2.02 9.19
C ASN A 16 26.07 1.53 8.19
N ASN A 17 26.23 0.33 7.66
CA ASN A 17 25.20 -0.38 6.93
C ASN A 17 24.11 -0.80 7.93
N GLY A 18 23.28 0.16 8.36
CA GLY A 18 22.11 -0.14 9.16
C GLY A 18 21.21 -1.07 8.35
N ILE A 19 20.93 -2.25 8.91
CA ILE A 19 19.93 -3.15 8.35
C ILE A 19 18.59 -2.39 8.32
N ALA A 20 17.96 -2.29 7.14
CA ALA A 20 16.66 -1.64 6.97
C ALA A 20 15.65 -2.21 7.97
N GLN A 21 15.19 -1.38 8.90
CA GLN A 21 14.30 -1.82 9.98
C GLN A 21 12.84 -1.56 9.60
N HIS A 22 12.22 -2.52 8.92
CA HIS A 22 10.79 -2.49 8.63
C HIS A 22 9.94 -2.77 9.87
N GLN A 23 8.82 -2.06 10.01
CA GLN A 23 7.86 -2.35 11.05
C GLN A 23 6.87 -3.42 10.58
N MET A 24 6.69 -4.45 11.40
CA MET A 24 5.77 -5.55 11.14
C MET A 24 4.74 -5.68 12.25
N VAL A 25 3.50 -6.01 11.88
CA VAL A 25 2.41 -6.34 12.81
C VAL A 25 1.79 -7.64 12.32
N HIS A 26 1.63 -8.62 13.23
CA HIS A 26 1.12 -9.96 12.90
C HIS A 26 1.77 -10.58 11.64
N GLY A 27 3.08 -10.40 11.47
CA GLY A 27 3.82 -10.97 10.34
C GLY A 27 3.62 -10.27 8.98
N GLY A 28 2.93 -9.13 8.93
CA GLY A 28 2.80 -8.28 7.74
C GLY A 28 3.53 -6.95 7.89
N PHE A 29 4.11 -6.43 6.81
CA PHE A 29 4.74 -5.13 6.79
C PHE A 29 3.71 -4.00 6.90
N VAL A 30 3.89 -3.11 7.86
CA VAL A 30 3.02 -1.93 8.07
C VAL A 30 3.75 -0.61 7.84
N ARG A 31 5.08 -0.62 7.84
CA ARG A 31 5.91 0.55 7.52
C ARG A 31 7.30 0.08 7.08
N ALA A 32 7.85 0.72 6.06
CA ALA A 32 9.23 0.49 5.65
C ALA A 32 10.21 1.25 6.54
N ASP A 33 11.50 1.09 6.27
CA ASP A 33 12.56 1.84 6.94
C ASP A 33 12.29 3.36 6.90
N THR A 34 12.50 4.00 8.05
CA THR A 34 12.25 5.43 8.23
C THR A 34 13.48 6.30 7.99
N ALA A 35 14.63 5.72 7.65
CA ALA A 35 15.87 6.45 7.39
C ALA A 35 15.78 7.37 6.17
N THR A 36 14.91 7.05 5.20
CA THR A 36 14.74 7.84 3.98
C THR A 36 13.34 8.42 3.86
N LYS A 37 13.22 9.59 3.22
CA LYS A 37 11.92 10.20 2.88
C LYS A 37 11.26 9.47 1.70
N SER A 38 11.02 8.18 1.85
CA SER A 38 10.33 7.36 0.86
C SER A 38 8.93 6.99 1.34
N ILE A 39 7.94 6.99 0.44
CA ILE A 39 6.53 6.67 0.72
C ILE A 39 5.96 5.83 -0.41
N SER A 40 5.05 4.89 -0.09
CA SER A 40 4.24 4.20 -1.09
C SER A 40 2.80 4.68 -1.04
N LEU A 41 2.26 5.09 -2.21
CA LEU A 41 0.81 5.18 -2.39
C LEU A 41 0.29 3.80 -2.76
N VAL A 42 -0.69 3.34 -2.00
CA VAL A 42 -1.32 2.04 -2.19
C VAL A 42 -2.81 2.24 -2.40
N PHE A 43 -3.36 1.55 -3.39
CA PHE A 43 -4.78 1.60 -3.71
C PHE A 43 -5.38 0.21 -3.63
N THR A 44 -6.51 0.07 -2.92
CA THR A 44 -7.32 -1.15 -2.92
C THR A 44 -8.57 -0.95 -3.76
N GLY A 45 -9.15 -2.03 -4.26
CA GLY A 45 -10.39 -2.00 -5.03
C GLY A 45 -11.05 -3.36 -5.14
N ASP A 46 -12.39 -3.34 -5.09
CA ASP A 46 -13.27 -4.50 -5.26
C ASP A 46 -14.42 -4.15 -6.21
N GLU A 47 -15.48 -3.50 -5.71
CA GLU A 47 -16.69 -3.20 -6.48
C GLU A 47 -16.63 -1.90 -7.28
N TYR A 48 -15.79 -0.96 -6.87
CA TYR A 48 -15.76 0.41 -7.40
C TYR A 48 -14.38 0.77 -7.98
N ALA A 49 -14.39 1.51 -9.09
CA ALA A 49 -13.20 2.05 -9.72
C ALA A 49 -13.41 3.48 -10.26
N ASP A 50 -14.37 4.22 -9.69
CA ASP A 50 -14.77 5.56 -10.15
C ASP A 50 -13.63 6.58 -10.10
N GLY A 51 -12.62 6.39 -9.23
CA GLY A 51 -11.40 7.19 -9.19
C GLY A 51 -10.30 6.77 -10.15
N GLY A 52 -10.43 5.62 -10.82
CA GLY A 52 -9.33 4.98 -11.54
C GLY A 52 -8.65 5.87 -12.57
N ASP A 53 -9.41 6.50 -13.47
CA ASP A 53 -8.84 7.37 -14.50
C ASP A 53 -8.21 8.63 -13.90
N PHE A 54 -8.85 9.25 -12.91
CA PHE A 54 -8.32 10.43 -12.24
C PHE A 54 -7.00 10.12 -11.52
N ILE A 55 -6.96 9.04 -10.74
CA ILE A 55 -5.76 8.56 -10.05
C ILE A 55 -4.64 8.32 -11.05
N PHE A 56 -4.92 7.55 -12.14
CA PHE A 56 -3.94 7.26 -13.17
C PHE A 56 -3.35 8.52 -13.81
N GLN A 57 -4.20 9.48 -14.21
CA GLN A 57 -3.72 10.73 -14.82
C GLN A 57 -2.90 11.56 -13.82
N THR A 58 -3.32 11.63 -12.57
CA THR A 58 -2.60 12.34 -11.50
C THR A 58 -1.22 11.73 -11.24
N LEU A 59 -1.14 10.41 -11.14
CA LEU A 59 0.14 9.70 -10.98
C LEU A 59 1.05 9.92 -12.18
N LYS A 60 0.51 9.83 -13.40
CA LYS A 60 1.26 10.06 -14.65
C LYS A 60 1.80 11.48 -14.74
N LYS A 61 0.97 12.50 -14.50
CA LYS A 61 1.35 13.92 -14.47
C LYS A 61 2.50 14.18 -13.49
N ASN A 62 2.43 13.58 -12.31
CA ASN A 62 3.43 13.74 -11.27
C ASN A 62 4.63 12.77 -11.41
N LYS A 63 4.68 11.91 -12.43
CA LYS A 63 5.74 10.88 -12.63
C LYS A 63 5.89 9.97 -11.40
N VAL A 64 4.78 9.60 -10.76
CA VAL A 64 4.73 8.72 -9.59
C VAL A 64 4.31 7.31 -10.01
N LYS A 65 4.98 6.30 -9.45
CA LYS A 65 4.53 4.91 -9.51
C LYS A 65 3.95 4.52 -8.17
N ALA A 66 2.80 3.86 -8.21
CA ALA A 66 2.04 3.43 -7.04
C ALA A 66 1.83 1.91 -7.07
N SER A 67 1.20 1.39 -6.03
CA SER A 67 0.86 -0.02 -5.91
C SER A 67 -0.65 -0.18 -5.79
N PHE A 68 -1.19 -1.20 -6.43
CA PHE A 68 -2.62 -1.48 -6.47
C PHE A 68 -2.86 -2.92 -6.05
N PHE A 69 -3.79 -3.13 -5.15
CA PHE A 69 -4.19 -4.45 -4.66
C PHE A 69 -5.68 -4.62 -4.93
N PHE A 70 -6.00 -5.54 -5.82
CA PHE A 70 -7.38 -5.71 -6.27
C PHE A 70 -7.87 -7.13 -6.01
N THR A 71 -9.17 -7.23 -5.76
CA THR A 71 -9.82 -8.53 -5.65
C THR A 71 -9.86 -9.24 -7.01
N GLY A 72 -10.09 -10.55 -6.98
CA GLY A 72 -10.34 -11.28 -8.21
C GLY A 72 -11.62 -10.83 -8.90
N ASN A 73 -12.64 -10.36 -8.16
CA ASN A 73 -13.83 -9.73 -8.72
C ASN A 73 -13.47 -8.50 -9.54
N PHE A 74 -12.59 -7.63 -9.04
CA PHE A 74 -12.10 -6.45 -9.75
C PHE A 74 -11.35 -6.84 -11.03
N TYR A 75 -10.39 -7.80 -10.93
CA TYR A 75 -9.61 -8.23 -12.08
C TYR A 75 -10.46 -8.87 -13.20
N ALA A 76 -11.54 -9.55 -12.83
CA ALA A 76 -12.45 -10.20 -13.78
C ALA A 76 -13.51 -9.25 -14.37
N ASN A 77 -13.69 -8.06 -13.79
CA ASN A 77 -14.71 -7.12 -14.24
C ASN A 77 -14.29 -6.45 -15.55
N ILE A 78 -15.05 -6.73 -16.62
CA ILE A 78 -14.77 -6.19 -17.94
C ILE A 78 -14.79 -4.64 -17.98
N GLN A 79 -15.61 -4.00 -17.12
CA GLN A 79 -15.70 -2.55 -17.04
C GLN A 79 -14.38 -1.92 -16.54
N PHE A 80 -13.59 -2.67 -15.76
CA PHE A 80 -12.31 -2.21 -15.22
C PHE A 80 -11.11 -2.58 -16.10
N SER A 81 -11.33 -3.29 -17.22
CA SER A 81 -10.25 -3.76 -18.11
C SER A 81 -9.41 -2.60 -18.67
N SER A 82 -10.03 -1.46 -18.96
CA SER A 82 -9.33 -0.27 -19.48
C SER A 82 -8.32 0.27 -18.46
N ILE A 83 -8.74 0.46 -17.20
CA ILE A 83 -7.85 0.98 -16.16
C ILE A 83 -6.75 -0.04 -15.82
N LEU A 84 -7.05 -1.33 -15.75
CA LEU A 84 -6.05 -2.39 -15.54
C LEU A 84 -4.95 -2.34 -16.61
N LYS A 85 -5.32 -2.26 -17.89
CA LYS A 85 -4.35 -2.14 -19.01
C LYS A 85 -3.47 -0.88 -18.87
N LYS A 86 -4.06 0.27 -18.47
CA LYS A 86 -3.30 1.51 -18.24
C LYS A 86 -2.29 1.35 -17.12
N LEU A 87 -2.68 0.75 -15.98
CA LEU A 87 -1.82 0.54 -14.83
C LEU A 87 -0.65 -0.40 -15.15
N ILE A 88 -0.92 -1.53 -15.81
CA ILE A 88 0.09 -2.51 -16.24
C ILE A 88 1.09 -1.85 -17.19
N LYS A 89 0.61 -1.22 -18.28
CA LYS A 89 1.44 -0.57 -19.28
C LYS A 89 2.36 0.51 -18.70
N ASN A 90 1.95 1.14 -17.61
CA ASN A 90 2.71 2.21 -16.97
C ASN A 90 3.54 1.72 -15.78
N ASN A 91 3.76 0.41 -15.64
CA ASN A 91 4.63 -0.20 -14.64
C ASN A 91 4.26 0.18 -13.19
N HIS A 92 2.96 0.26 -12.87
CA HIS A 92 2.50 0.24 -11.50
C HIS A 92 2.61 -1.18 -10.93
N TYR A 93 2.74 -1.32 -9.62
CA TYR A 93 2.66 -2.62 -8.99
C TYR A 93 1.18 -3.04 -8.88
N LEU A 94 0.88 -4.29 -9.25
CA LEU A 94 -0.44 -4.88 -9.08
C LEU A 94 -0.30 -6.16 -8.26
N GLY A 95 -1.06 -6.27 -7.18
CA GLY A 95 -1.05 -7.38 -6.23
C GLY A 95 -2.45 -7.93 -5.95
N ALA A 96 -2.50 -9.02 -5.20
CA ALA A 96 -3.73 -9.69 -4.81
C ALA A 96 -4.37 -9.03 -3.56
N HIS A 97 -5.72 -9.06 -3.49
CA HIS A 97 -6.54 -8.59 -2.37
C HIS A 97 -7.67 -9.59 -2.04
N SER A 98 -7.39 -10.92 -2.11
CA SER A 98 -8.40 -12.00 -2.08
C SER A 98 -9.24 -12.07 -3.37
N ASP A 99 -9.81 -13.21 -3.68
CA ASP A 99 -10.73 -13.32 -4.81
C ASP A 99 -12.09 -12.70 -4.50
N LYS A 100 -12.65 -13.03 -3.33
CA LYS A 100 -14.01 -12.72 -2.89
C LYS A 100 -14.09 -11.71 -1.75
N HIS A 101 -12.99 -11.04 -1.43
CA HIS A 101 -12.92 -10.11 -0.30
C HIS A 101 -13.36 -10.74 1.03
N LEU A 102 -12.88 -11.96 1.31
CA LEU A 102 -13.27 -12.72 2.49
C LEU A 102 -12.78 -12.07 3.80
N LEU A 103 -13.63 -12.05 4.81
CA LEU A 103 -13.20 -11.70 6.17
C LEU A 103 -12.45 -12.88 6.79
N TYR A 104 -11.16 -12.71 7.03
CA TYR A 104 -10.31 -13.80 7.51
C TYR A 104 -10.36 -14.00 9.03
N ASN A 105 -10.63 -12.95 9.80
CA ASN A 105 -10.59 -12.96 11.25
C ASN A 105 -11.78 -12.26 11.86
N ASP A 106 -12.17 -12.70 13.04
CA ASP A 106 -13.24 -12.05 13.81
C ASP A 106 -12.87 -10.60 14.15
N TRP A 107 -13.86 -9.70 14.12
CA TRP A 107 -13.65 -8.27 14.39
C TRP A 107 -13.36 -7.98 15.85
N THR A 108 -13.89 -8.80 16.75
CA THR A 108 -13.79 -8.61 18.21
C THR A 108 -12.66 -9.46 18.80
N ASP A 109 -12.43 -10.64 18.26
CA ASP A 109 -11.33 -11.54 18.64
C ASP A 109 -10.44 -11.82 17.42
N ARG A 110 -9.41 -11.00 17.26
CA ARG A 110 -8.47 -11.12 16.14
C ARG A 110 -7.77 -12.47 16.05
N SER A 111 -7.60 -13.19 17.16
CA SER A 111 -6.97 -14.51 17.18
C SER A 111 -7.82 -15.57 16.49
N LYS A 112 -9.13 -15.38 16.46
CA LYS A 112 -10.10 -16.29 15.87
C LYS A 112 -10.11 -16.14 14.35
N THR A 113 -9.55 -17.14 13.66
CA THR A 113 -9.59 -17.26 12.21
C THR A 113 -10.95 -17.80 11.77
N LEU A 114 -11.60 -17.12 10.81
CA LEU A 114 -12.95 -17.46 10.30
C LEU A 114 -12.92 -18.34 9.06
N VAL A 115 -11.76 -18.54 8.46
CA VAL A 115 -11.58 -19.36 7.24
C VAL A 115 -10.69 -20.55 7.53
N THR A 116 -10.84 -21.63 6.76
CA THR A 116 -9.88 -22.73 6.78
C THR A 116 -8.67 -22.39 5.92
N ARG A 117 -7.54 -23.07 6.14
CA ARG A 117 -6.36 -22.91 5.29
C ARG A 117 -6.66 -23.18 3.82
N ASP A 118 -7.44 -24.24 3.55
CA ASP A 118 -7.78 -24.65 2.19
C ASP A 118 -8.67 -23.59 1.50
N SER A 119 -9.66 -23.03 2.20
CA SER A 119 -10.49 -21.98 1.63
C SER A 119 -9.70 -20.69 1.38
N PHE A 120 -8.76 -20.33 2.27
CA PHE A 120 -7.85 -19.21 2.08
C PHE A 120 -6.95 -19.39 0.84
N LEU A 121 -6.36 -20.60 0.67
CA LEU A 121 -5.50 -20.88 -0.47
C LEU A 121 -6.28 -20.94 -1.78
N THR A 122 -7.47 -21.55 -1.78
CA THR A 122 -8.36 -21.60 -2.96
C THR A 122 -8.76 -20.19 -3.41
N ASP A 123 -9.10 -19.32 -2.45
CA ASP A 123 -9.43 -17.91 -2.75
C ASP A 123 -8.23 -17.18 -3.36
N LEU A 124 -7.04 -17.35 -2.83
CA LEU A 124 -5.82 -16.77 -3.42
C LEU A 124 -5.49 -17.33 -4.81
N ASP A 125 -5.62 -18.64 -5.02
CA ASP A 125 -5.39 -19.27 -6.31
C ASP A 125 -6.32 -18.68 -7.38
N GLU A 126 -7.60 -18.48 -7.05
CA GLU A 126 -8.57 -17.85 -7.95
C GLU A 126 -8.22 -16.38 -8.23
N ASN A 127 -7.81 -15.60 -7.21
CA ASN A 127 -7.35 -14.23 -7.43
C ASN A 127 -6.16 -14.21 -8.40
N TYR A 128 -5.13 -15.04 -8.18
CA TYR A 128 -3.97 -15.11 -9.07
C TYR A 128 -4.29 -15.65 -10.46
N ARG A 129 -5.24 -16.56 -10.58
CA ARG A 129 -5.75 -17.03 -11.88
C ARG A 129 -6.33 -15.87 -12.69
N LYS A 130 -7.16 -15.04 -12.06
CA LYS A 130 -7.75 -13.84 -12.69
C LYS A 130 -6.69 -12.76 -12.99
N MET A 131 -5.72 -12.56 -12.11
CA MET A 131 -4.56 -11.70 -12.37
C MET A 131 -3.78 -12.16 -13.59
N LYS A 132 -3.54 -13.47 -13.73
CA LYS A 132 -2.85 -14.05 -14.91
C LYS A 132 -3.61 -13.77 -16.19
N LEU A 133 -4.95 -13.89 -16.19
CA LEU A 133 -5.79 -13.54 -17.35
C LEU A 133 -5.70 -12.05 -17.70
N ALA A 134 -5.49 -11.19 -16.72
CA ALA A 134 -5.24 -9.76 -16.92
C ALA A 134 -3.78 -9.44 -17.35
N GLY A 135 -2.91 -10.46 -17.45
CA GLY A 135 -1.50 -10.29 -17.86
C GLY A 135 -0.50 -10.08 -16.73
N ILE A 136 -0.86 -10.41 -15.47
CA ILE A 136 0.00 -10.24 -14.30
C ILE A 136 0.46 -11.62 -13.82
N ALA A 137 1.77 -11.87 -13.84
CA ALA A 137 2.33 -13.12 -13.34
C ALA A 137 2.52 -13.08 -11.82
N LYS A 138 2.22 -14.19 -11.11
CA LYS A 138 2.38 -14.29 -9.65
C LYS A 138 3.79 -13.90 -9.18
N LYS A 139 4.84 -14.28 -9.92
CA LYS A 139 6.24 -13.94 -9.59
C LYS A 139 6.52 -12.44 -9.50
N ASP A 140 5.70 -11.61 -10.17
CA ASP A 140 5.81 -10.16 -10.20
C ASP A 140 4.89 -9.48 -9.18
N ALA A 141 4.11 -10.28 -8.41
CA ALA A 141 3.06 -9.84 -7.50
C ALA A 141 3.09 -10.59 -6.15
N LEU A 142 4.27 -10.64 -5.51
CA LEU A 142 4.48 -11.43 -4.30
C LEU A 142 4.02 -10.75 -3.01
N TYR A 143 3.67 -9.47 -3.06
CA TYR A 143 3.03 -8.78 -1.94
C TYR A 143 1.52 -8.91 -2.04
N PHE A 144 0.91 -9.24 -0.93
CA PHE A 144 -0.53 -9.48 -0.75
C PHE A 144 -1.07 -8.52 0.32
N MET A 145 -2.18 -7.86 0.03
CA MET A 145 -2.90 -7.04 1.02
C MET A 145 -4.19 -7.77 1.41
N PRO A 146 -4.36 -8.18 2.67
CA PRO A 146 -5.56 -8.85 3.14
C PRO A 146 -6.80 -7.95 3.02
N PRO A 147 -7.99 -8.51 2.71
CA PRO A 147 -9.25 -7.77 2.76
C PRO A 147 -9.47 -7.10 4.11
N TYR A 148 -10.09 -5.93 4.08
CA TYR A 148 -10.34 -5.09 5.27
C TYR A 148 -9.06 -4.67 6.00
N GLU A 149 -7.88 -4.95 5.43
CA GLU A 149 -6.57 -4.74 6.07
C GLU A 149 -6.49 -5.45 7.45
N TRP A 150 -7.28 -6.54 7.59
CA TRP A 150 -7.51 -7.27 8.85
C TRP A 150 -7.07 -8.73 8.73
N TYR A 151 -6.06 -9.11 9.51
CA TYR A 151 -5.44 -10.43 9.48
C TYR A 151 -4.74 -10.70 10.81
N ASN A 152 -4.37 -11.98 11.06
CA ASN A 152 -3.62 -12.41 12.24
C ASN A 152 -2.35 -13.20 11.83
N ASP A 153 -1.61 -13.67 12.83
CA ASP A 153 -0.37 -14.44 12.62
C ASP A 153 -0.61 -15.75 11.85
N THR A 154 -1.78 -16.38 12.01
CA THR A 154 -2.17 -17.59 11.28
C THR A 154 -2.29 -17.31 9.78
N ILE A 155 -3.02 -16.26 9.39
CA ILE A 155 -3.17 -15.83 8.00
C ILE A 155 -1.81 -15.44 7.41
N ALA A 156 -0.99 -14.72 8.17
CA ALA A 156 0.36 -14.34 7.71
C ALA A 156 1.27 -15.56 7.51
N SER A 157 1.16 -16.56 8.37
CA SER A 157 1.90 -17.84 8.22
C SER A 157 1.48 -18.58 6.96
N TRP A 158 0.17 -18.67 6.69
CA TRP A 158 -0.34 -19.33 5.48
C TRP A 158 0.05 -18.58 4.20
N ALA A 159 -0.04 -17.26 4.20
CA ALA A 159 0.41 -16.43 3.08
C ALA A 159 1.91 -16.65 2.79
N ARG A 160 2.75 -16.67 3.84
CA ARG A 160 4.19 -16.91 3.69
C ARG A 160 4.48 -18.32 3.17
N ALA A 161 3.80 -19.33 3.68
CA ALA A 161 3.91 -20.71 3.18
C ALA A 161 3.48 -20.86 1.71
N TYR A 162 2.57 -20.00 1.25
CA TYR A 162 2.13 -19.92 -0.15
C TYR A 162 3.11 -19.08 -1.03
N GLY A 163 4.15 -18.51 -0.44
CA GLY A 163 5.17 -17.70 -1.12
C GLY A 163 4.81 -16.23 -1.25
N LEU A 164 3.92 -15.72 -0.41
CA LEU A 164 3.51 -14.31 -0.38
C LEU A 164 3.98 -13.60 0.88
N GLN A 165 4.18 -12.29 0.76
CA GLN A 165 4.45 -11.41 1.86
C GLN A 165 3.26 -10.47 2.08
N ILE A 166 2.69 -10.48 3.28
CA ILE A 166 1.63 -9.54 3.64
C ILE A 166 2.19 -8.13 3.76
N VAL A 167 1.46 -7.18 3.19
CA VAL A 167 1.62 -5.74 3.40
C VAL A 167 0.31 -5.14 3.90
N ASN A 168 0.41 -4.08 4.70
CA ASN A 168 -0.74 -3.33 5.18
C ASN A 168 -0.39 -1.84 5.21
N PHE A 169 -1.39 -0.99 5.39
CA PHE A 169 -1.15 0.45 5.53
C PHE A 169 -0.47 0.79 6.87
N THR A 170 0.23 1.92 6.89
CA THR A 170 0.75 2.51 8.13
C THR A 170 -0.38 3.26 8.83
N PRO A 171 -0.73 2.93 10.09
CA PRO A 171 -1.80 3.61 10.81
C PRO A 171 -1.43 5.06 11.19
N GLY A 172 -2.46 5.86 11.52
CA GLY A 172 -2.30 7.22 12.07
C GLY A 172 -2.84 8.36 11.21
N THR A 173 -3.02 8.17 9.90
CA THR A 173 -3.54 9.20 8.99
C THR A 173 -5.02 9.06 8.68
N TYR A 174 -5.63 7.92 8.97
CA TYR A 174 -7.00 7.58 8.60
C TYR A 174 -7.28 7.62 7.09
N SER A 175 -6.25 7.57 6.24
CA SER A 175 -6.43 7.59 4.78
C SER A 175 -7.28 6.43 4.28
N ASN A 176 -7.19 5.28 4.94
CA ASN A 176 -7.99 4.09 4.68
C ASN A 176 -9.49 4.25 5.03
N ALA A 177 -9.89 5.31 5.77
CA ALA A 177 -11.30 5.57 6.08
C ALA A 177 -12.05 6.30 4.93
N ASP A 178 -11.40 6.50 3.81
CA ASP A 178 -11.96 7.17 2.62
C ASP A 178 -13.08 6.38 1.94
N TYR A 179 -13.36 5.14 2.36
CA TYR A 179 -14.54 4.37 1.94
C TYR A 179 -15.81 4.77 2.68
N THR A 180 -15.69 5.46 3.83
CA THR A 180 -16.86 5.83 4.65
C THR A 180 -17.67 6.96 4.01
N TYR A 181 -18.97 7.02 4.26
CA TYR A 181 -19.90 8.03 3.73
C TYR A 181 -20.82 8.56 4.86
N PRO A 182 -21.47 9.72 4.67
CA PRO A 182 -22.15 10.44 5.76
C PRO A 182 -23.16 9.61 6.57
N GLU A 183 -23.90 8.70 5.93
CA GLU A 183 -24.90 7.86 6.59
C GLU A 183 -24.29 6.80 7.52
N MET A 184 -22.97 6.62 7.51
CA MET A 184 -22.25 5.77 8.48
C MET A 184 -22.04 6.46 9.84
N GLY A 185 -22.53 7.69 10.01
CA GLY A 185 -22.50 8.43 11.27
C GLY A 185 -21.07 8.62 11.79
N ASP A 186 -20.81 8.23 13.03
CA ASP A 186 -19.51 8.44 13.72
C ASP A 186 -18.32 7.77 13.04
N LYS A 187 -18.54 6.85 12.11
CA LYS A 187 -17.47 6.22 11.33
C LYS A 187 -17.02 7.10 10.16
N TYR A 188 -17.89 7.99 9.68
CA TYR A 188 -17.57 8.82 8.53
C TYR A 188 -16.43 9.80 8.82
N ARG A 189 -15.53 9.90 7.86
CA ARG A 189 -14.44 10.89 7.85
C ARG A 189 -14.45 11.61 6.51
N SER A 190 -14.69 12.95 6.54
CA SER A 190 -14.70 13.73 5.30
C SER A 190 -13.30 13.77 4.65
N THR A 191 -13.27 14.02 3.37
CA THR A 191 -12.03 14.14 2.59
C THR A 191 -11.11 15.23 3.15
N GLU A 192 -11.65 16.39 3.51
CA GLU A 192 -10.84 17.47 4.11
C GLU A 192 -10.25 17.06 5.45
N TRP A 193 -11.08 16.41 6.31
CA TRP A 193 -10.59 15.92 7.59
C TRP A 193 -9.46 14.89 7.43
N ILE A 194 -9.58 13.93 6.49
CA ILE A 194 -8.53 12.94 6.22
C ILE A 194 -7.27 13.63 5.66
N TYR A 195 -7.44 14.55 4.72
CA TYR A 195 -6.32 15.30 4.14
C TYR A 195 -5.54 16.07 5.20
N ASP A 196 -6.22 16.79 6.08
CA ASP A 196 -5.62 17.52 7.20
C ASP A 196 -4.91 16.57 8.19
N LYS A 197 -5.49 15.38 8.43
CA LYS A 197 -4.84 14.36 9.27
C LYS A 197 -3.54 13.85 8.65
N ILE A 198 -3.49 13.64 7.34
CA ILE A 198 -2.25 13.25 6.64
C ILE A 198 -1.17 14.31 6.83
N LEU A 199 -1.49 15.59 6.60
CA LEU A 199 -0.52 16.69 6.72
C LEU A 199 -0.09 16.94 8.18
N THR A 200 -1.03 16.85 9.12
CA THR A 200 -0.74 16.98 10.55
C THR A 200 0.16 15.85 11.04
N TYR A 201 -0.13 14.61 10.63
CA TYR A 201 0.71 13.46 10.95
C TYR A 201 2.11 13.61 10.37
N GLU A 202 2.22 14.05 9.11
CA GLU A 202 3.50 14.28 8.45
C GLU A 202 4.36 15.30 9.22
N LYS A 203 3.75 16.37 9.66
CA LYS A 203 4.44 17.42 10.44
C LYS A 203 4.95 16.93 11.79
N ALA A 204 4.19 16.07 12.46
CA ALA A 204 4.51 15.57 13.82
C ALA A 204 5.44 14.35 13.81
N ASN A 205 5.26 13.43 12.84
CA ASN A 205 5.85 12.08 12.90
C ASN A 205 6.60 11.70 11.63
N THR A 206 6.64 12.55 10.61
CA THR A 206 7.09 12.25 9.24
C THR A 206 6.30 11.11 8.57
N LEU A 207 6.35 11.05 7.25
CA LEU A 207 5.83 9.94 6.46
C LEU A 207 6.96 9.06 5.87
N ASN A 208 8.14 9.07 6.49
CA ASN A 208 9.24 8.21 6.07
C ASN A 208 8.85 6.74 6.17
N GLY A 209 9.06 5.97 5.11
CA GLY A 209 8.69 4.55 5.05
C GLY A 209 7.17 4.28 5.04
N PHE A 210 6.33 5.30 4.92
CA PHE A 210 4.89 5.19 5.09
C PHE A 210 4.22 4.47 3.91
N ILE A 211 3.23 3.63 4.21
CA ILE A 211 2.34 2.98 3.26
C ILE A 211 0.98 3.67 3.38
N LEU A 212 0.67 4.57 2.47
CA LEU A 212 -0.54 5.38 2.47
C LEU A 212 -1.61 4.72 1.60
N LEU A 213 -2.65 4.19 2.22
CA LEU A 213 -3.75 3.50 1.56
C LEU A 213 -4.89 4.45 1.23
N ILE A 214 -5.42 4.35 0.01
CA ILE A 214 -6.61 5.04 -0.49
C ILE A 214 -7.37 4.04 -1.38
N HIS A 215 -8.71 4.08 -1.43
CA HIS A 215 -9.49 3.23 -2.33
C HIS A 215 -9.51 3.81 -3.76
N ILE A 216 -9.40 2.93 -4.78
CA ILE A 216 -9.47 3.35 -6.20
C ILE A 216 -10.87 3.85 -6.59
N GLY A 217 -11.86 3.41 -5.87
CA GLY A 217 -13.26 3.81 -6.00
C GLY A 217 -13.99 3.54 -4.69
N THR A 218 -15.09 4.22 -4.45
CA THR A 218 -15.86 4.11 -3.22
C THR A 218 -17.36 4.20 -3.50
N ASP A 219 -18.17 3.76 -2.54
CA ASP A 219 -19.62 3.80 -2.62
C ASP A 219 -20.13 5.16 -3.17
N PRO A 220 -21.10 5.18 -4.09
CA PRO A 220 -21.65 6.41 -4.65
C PRO A 220 -22.28 7.38 -3.64
N ARG A 221 -22.64 6.91 -2.43
CA ARG A 221 -23.10 7.76 -1.32
C ARG A 221 -22.00 8.67 -0.80
N ARG A 222 -20.73 8.26 -0.89
CA ARG A 222 -19.61 9.17 -0.64
C ARG A 222 -19.42 10.12 -1.82
N LYS A 223 -19.75 11.39 -1.65
CA LYS A 223 -19.62 12.42 -2.70
C LYS A 223 -18.26 13.12 -2.70
N ASP A 224 -17.66 13.27 -1.53
CA ASP A 224 -16.33 13.88 -1.32
C ASP A 224 -15.23 12.83 -1.43
N LYS A 225 -14.75 12.57 -2.61
CA LYS A 225 -13.79 11.51 -2.90
C LYS A 225 -12.34 11.93 -2.58
N LEU A 226 -11.66 11.19 -1.68
CA LEU A 226 -10.29 11.52 -1.25
C LEU A 226 -9.28 11.51 -2.41
N TYR A 227 -9.46 10.64 -3.39
CA TYR A 227 -8.53 10.55 -4.52
C TYR A 227 -8.39 11.87 -5.31
N PHE A 228 -9.37 12.78 -5.26
CA PHE A 228 -9.23 14.09 -5.88
C PHE A 228 -8.15 14.95 -5.20
N LYS A 229 -7.91 14.75 -3.89
CA LYS A 229 -6.85 15.45 -3.16
C LYS A 229 -5.43 15.00 -3.54
N LEU A 230 -5.26 13.94 -4.30
CA LEU A 230 -3.94 13.51 -4.80
C LEU A 230 -3.25 14.59 -5.65
N ASN A 231 -4.01 15.43 -6.34
CA ASN A 231 -3.46 16.57 -7.09
C ASN A 231 -2.77 17.60 -6.20
N GLU A 232 -3.15 17.71 -4.95
CA GLU A 232 -2.58 18.60 -3.95
C GLU A 232 -1.52 17.85 -3.11
N LEU A 233 -1.86 16.66 -2.65
CA LEU A 233 -1.05 15.85 -1.74
C LEU A 233 0.31 15.46 -2.35
N ILE A 234 0.31 14.96 -3.60
CA ILE A 234 1.56 14.51 -4.24
C ILE A 234 2.57 15.65 -4.40
N PRO A 235 2.21 16.82 -4.97
CA PRO A 235 3.13 17.95 -5.03
C PRO A 235 3.57 18.44 -3.65
N ALA A 236 2.66 18.51 -2.67
CA ALA A 236 3.00 18.97 -1.31
C ALA A 236 4.06 18.05 -0.66
N LEU A 237 3.91 16.73 -0.77
CA LEU A 237 4.89 15.80 -0.23
C LEU A 237 6.21 15.81 -1.02
N LYS A 238 6.17 15.95 -2.35
CA LYS A 238 7.39 16.10 -3.17
C LYS A 238 8.18 17.36 -2.79
N ASN A 239 7.51 18.48 -2.57
CA ASN A 239 8.15 19.72 -2.14
C ASN A 239 8.81 19.58 -0.75
N LYS A 240 8.34 18.66 0.07
CA LYS A 240 8.97 18.28 1.35
C LYS A 240 10.11 17.25 1.19
N GLY A 241 10.42 16.84 -0.05
CA GLY A 241 11.50 15.91 -0.37
C GLY A 241 11.11 14.42 -0.35
N TYR A 242 9.81 14.08 -0.30
CA TYR A 242 9.39 12.68 -0.37
C TYR A 242 9.54 12.09 -1.77
N ILE A 243 10.07 10.86 -1.81
CA ILE A 243 10.19 10.04 -3.01
C ILE A 243 9.10 8.97 -2.96
N PHE A 244 8.25 8.93 -4.00
CA PHE A 244 7.21 7.94 -4.13
C PHE A 244 7.75 6.67 -4.77
N LYS A 245 7.63 5.53 -4.07
CA LYS A 245 8.06 4.21 -4.54
C LYS A 245 6.89 3.23 -4.58
N ARG A 246 6.93 2.28 -5.52
CA ARG A 246 6.06 1.10 -5.46
C ARG A 246 6.42 0.29 -4.21
N ILE A 247 5.46 -0.49 -3.70
CA ILE A 247 5.66 -1.27 -2.47
C ILE A 247 6.85 -2.24 -2.58
N ASP A 248 7.01 -2.88 -3.74
CA ASP A 248 8.10 -3.82 -4.00
C ASP A 248 9.49 -3.15 -4.08
N ARG A 249 9.54 -1.83 -4.19
CA ARG A 249 10.76 -1.04 -4.14
C ARG A 249 10.97 -0.42 -2.76
N LEU A 250 9.87 0.01 -2.13
CA LEU A 250 9.92 0.59 -0.79
C LEU A 250 10.41 -0.42 0.25
N LEU A 251 10.00 -1.70 0.13
CA LEU A 251 10.33 -2.77 1.08
C LEU A 251 11.60 -3.56 0.73
N LYS A 252 12.31 -3.20 -0.34
CA LYS A 252 13.61 -3.81 -0.70
C LYS A 252 14.81 -2.98 -0.25
N ASP A 253 14.60 -1.70 -0.02
CA ASP A 253 15.63 -0.78 0.44
C ASP A 253 15.75 -0.88 1.96
#